data_73a8136927abc21f0d69cb3f3bd4b10a
#
_entry.id   73a8136927abc21f0d69cb3f3bd4b10a
#
_cell.length_a   1.000
_cell.length_b   1.000
_cell.length_c   1.000
_cell.angle_alpha   90.00
_cell.angle_beta   90.00
_cell.angle_gamma   90.00
#
_symmetry.space_group_name_H-M   'P 1'
#
loop_
_entity.id
_entity.type
_entity.pdbx_description
1 polymer ?
#
loop_
_entity_poly.entity_id
_entity_poly.type
_entity_poly.pdbx_seq_one_letter_code
_entity_poly.pdbx_strand_id
1 'polypeptide(L)'
;EITTRLVGSEMCIRDRFLISMLAFGFICLLELIGFGIRSIGFIFIIKLIELALLIAFIMQYDRIRCAAKAIANGDFSQPVDTSRLMLFFRKHGEDLNNVSNGIEAAVSEKMKSERFRTELITNVSHDIKTPLTSIINYVDLLQKEDIDNEKVREYLDVLDRQSSRLKKLIQDLLEASKASTGSINVELEELDAAVMLSQVAGEYEEKFKKNNLDLIIKNDVTPVMIQADGRHLWRVFDNLMNNINKYAQPGTRVYIDIIPKDSGAIITFKNVSATPLNISSDELKERFVRGDSSRNTEGSGLGLSIAESLMKLMNGTLELTVDGDLFKVTLEF
;
A
#
# COMPACT_ATOMS: atom_id res chain seq x y z
N GLU A 1 -9.36 20.48 -2.60
CA GLU A 1 -10.27 21.37 -1.84
C GLU A 1 -9.79 21.66 -0.41
N ILE A 2 -9.17 20.72 0.29
CA ILE A 2 -8.62 20.91 1.66
C ILE A 2 -7.35 21.78 1.63
N THR A 3 -6.49 21.62 0.64
CA THR A 3 -5.26 22.42 0.48
C THR A 3 -5.55 23.91 0.18
N THR A 4 -6.58 24.22 -0.58
CA THR A 4 -6.98 25.61 -0.87
C THR A 4 -7.59 26.34 0.34
N ARG A 5 -8.25 25.63 1.26
CA ARG A 5 -8.74 26.23 2.52
C ARG A 5 -7.61 26.53 3.52
N LEU A 6 -6.58 25.67 3.58
CA LEU A 6 -5.41 25.91 4.44
C LEU A 6 -4.58 27.10 3.95
N VAL A 7 -4.39 27.26 2.64
CA VAL A 7 -3.69 28.43 2.06
C VAL A 7 -4.48 29.71 2.29
N GLY A 8 -5.82 29.66 2.24
CA GLY A 8 -6.69 30.80 2.58
C GLY A 8 -6.60 31.23 4.05
N SER A 9 -6.39 30.28 4.99
CA SER A 9 -6.24 30.58 6.42
C SER A 9 -4.87 31.19 6.76
N GLU A 10 -3.79 30.74 6.10
CA GLU A 10 -2.45 31.35 6.27
C GLU A 10 -2.41 32.80 5.76
N MET A 11 -3.07 33.09 4.64
CA MET A 11 -3.16 34.47 4.12
C MET A 11 -3.99 35.37 5.05
N CYS A 12 -5.09 34.88 5.61
CA CYS A 12 -5.94 35.62 6.54
C CYS A 12 -5.24 35.92 7.89
N ILE A 13 -4.37 35.01 8.37
CA ILE A 13 -3.58 35.19 9.59
C ILE A 13 -2.46 36.22 9.37
N ARG A 14 -1.77 36.15 8.23
CA ARG A 14 -0.72 37.10 7.85
C ARG A 14 -1.28 38.51 7.70
N ASP A 15 -2.46 38.65 7.08
CA ASP A 15 -3.12 39.96 6.89
C ASP A 15 -3.62 40.55 8.22
N ARG A 16 -4.17 39.72 9.12
CA ARG A 16 -4.54 40.15 10.48
C ARG A 16 -3.35 40.55 11.30
N PHE A 17 -2.22 39.84 11.19
CA PHE A 17 -0.96 40.17 11.83
C PHE A 17 -0.39 41.51 11.31
N LEU A 18 -0.45 41.71 9.98
CA LEU A 18 -0.02 42.95 9.35
C LEU A 18 -0.90 44.14 9.80
N ILE A 19 -2.22 43.93 9.84
CA ILE A 19 -3.18 44.94 10.32
C ILE A 19 -2.93 45.26 11.82
N SER A 20 -2.67 44.25 12.66
CA SER A 20 -2.38 44.48 14.08
C SER A 20 -1.05 45.19 14.26
N MET A 21 -0.02 44.90 13.46
CA MET A 21 1.25 45.64 13.46
C MET A 21 1.08 47.10 12.99
N LEU A 22 0.28 47.34 11.97
CA LEU A 22 -0.01 48.70 11.48
C LEU A 22 -0.83 49.50 12.51
N ALA A 23 -1.83 48.88 13.13
CA ALA A 23 -2.61 49.51 14.22
C ALA A 23 -1.73 49.83 15.42
N PHE A 24 -0.83 48.91 15.79
CA PHE A 24 0.15 49.11 16.85
C PHE A 24 1.12 50.25 16.52
N GLY A 25 1.69 50.29 15.30
CA GLY A 25 2.54 51.38 14.82
C GLY A 25 1.83 52.73 14.82
N PHE A 26 0.53 52.78 14.48
CA PHE A 26 -0.29 53.96 14.51
C PHE A 26 -0.58 54.46 15.93
N ILE A 27 -0.84 53.57 16.89
CA ILE A 27 -0.98 53.89 18.30
C ILE A 27 0.32 54.45 18.85
N CYS A 28 1.47 53.86 18.51
CA CYS A 28 2.79 54.38 18.89
C CYS A 28 3.06 55.77 18.36
N LEU A 29 2.63 56.06 17.15
CA LEU A 29 2.76 57.38 16.52
C LEU A 29 1.90 58.42 17.24
N LEU A 30 0.67 58.10 17.63
CA LEU A 30 -0.24 58.95 18.37
C LEU A 30 0.28 59.25 19.78
N GLU A 31 0.85 58.27 20.47
CA GLU A 31 1.50 58.44 21.78
C GLU A 31 2.71 59.36 21.69
N LEU A 32 3.52 59.26 20.63
CA LEU A 32 4.69 60.12 20.39
C LEU A 32 4.31 61.58 20.15
N ILE A 33 3.15 61.83 19.49
CA ILE A 33 2.63 63.17 19.21
C ILE A 33 1.94 63.79 20.45
N GLY A 34 1.33 62.96 21.32
CA GLY A 34 0.52 63.43 22.48
C GLY A 34 1.34 63.72 23.74
N PHE A 35 2.55 63.26 23.86
CA PHE A 35 3.39 63.43 25.08
C PHE A 35 4.62 64.32 24.83
N GLY A 36 4.69 65.40 25.54
CA GLY A 36 5.83 66.30 25.52
C GLY A 36 7.08 65.63 26.12
N ILE A 37 8.25 66.20 25.86
CA ILE A 37 9.64 65.72 26.12
C ILE A 37 9.88 65.20 27.55
N ARG A 38 9.05 65.51 28.55
CA ARG A 38 9.20 65.07 29.95
C ARG A 38 8.83 63.58 30.21
N SER A 39 8.25 62.86 29.27
CA SER A 39 7.75 61.49 29.45
C SER A 39 8.47 60.45 28.61
N ILE A 40 9.63 60.75 28.01
CA ILE A 40 10.40 59.85 27.12
C ILE A 40 10.76 58.52 27.81
N GLY A 41 11.14 58.55 29.09
CA GLY A 41 11.49 57.36 29.86
C GLY A 41 10.28 56.42 30.06
N PHE A 42 9.09 56.97 30.27
CA PHE A 42 7.87 56.20 30.45
C PHE A 42 7.42 55.53 29.13
N ILE A 43 7.52 56.24 28.02
CA ILE A 43 7.24 55.70 26.67
C ILE A 43 8.21 54.57 26.35
N PHE A 44 9.50 54.72 26.68
CA PHE A 44 10.50 53.67 26.46
C PHE A 44 10.20 52.39 27.24
N ILE A 45 9.74 52.50 28.50
CA ILE A 45 9.34 51.34 29.31
C ILE A 45 8.11 50.65 28.71
N ILE A 46 7.11 51.39 28.28
CA ILE A 46 5.91 50.82 27.62
C ILE A 46 6.31 50.05 26.34
N LYS A 47 7.18 50.63 25.50
CA LYS A 47 7.65 49.97 24.27
C LYS A 47 8.46 48.71 24.56
N LEU A 48 9.21 48.65 25.63
CA LEU A 48 9.92 47.45 26.08
C LEU A 48 8.96 46.33 26.50
N ILE A 49 7.88 46.68 27.22
CA ILE A 49 6.83 45.73 27.63
C ILE A 49 6.07 45.22 26.39
N GLU A 50 5.71 46.10 25.47
CA GLU A 50 5.03 45.74 24.23
C GLU A 50 5.89 44.79 23.37
N LEU A 51 7.19 45.09 23.25
CA LEU A 51 8.14 44.20 22.52
C LEU A 51 8.24 42.83 23.19
N ALA A 52 8.29 42.77 24.51
CA ALA A 52 8.33 41.51 25.25
C ALA A 52 7.06 40.69 25.04
N LEU A 53 5.89 41.34 25.05
CA LEU A 53 4.60 40.69 24.77
C LEU A 53 4.52 40.19 23.34
N LEU A 54 5.01 40.96 22.35
CA LEU A 54 5.06 40.55 20.95
C LEU A 54 5.96 39.32 20.78
N ILE A 55 7.15 39.31 21.38
CA ILE A 55 8.04 38.15 21.33
C ILE A 55 7.37 36.92 21.96
N ALA A 56 6.72 37.09 23.12
CA ALA A 56 6.01 36.01 23.78
C ALA A 56 4.88 35.46 22.91
N PHE A 57 4.14 36.33 22.19
CA PHE A 57 3.09 35.94 21.26
C PHE A 57 3.64 35.13 20.07
N ILE A 58 4.73 35.61 19.45
CA ILE A 58 5.38 34.91 18.31
C ILE A 58 5.88 33.54 18.77
N MET A 59 6.52 33.42 19.93
CA MET A 59 7.01 32.14 20.45
C MET A 59 5.87 31.13 20.68
N GLN A 60 4.72 31.61 21.18
CA GLN A 60 3.57 30.72 21.39
C GLN A 60 2.92 30.28 20.08
N TYR A 61 2.83 31.18 19.09
CA TYR A 61 2.35 30.85 17.74
C TYR A 61 3.24 29.79 17.07
N ASP A 62 4.58 29.96 17.16
CA ASP A 62 5.51 28.97 16.57
C ASP A 62 5.40 27.60 17.22
N ARG A 63 5.17 27.51 18.53
CA ARG A 63 4.95 26.22 19.22
C ARG A 63 3.72 25.51 18.66
N ILE A 64 2.59 26.19 18.51
CA ILE A 64 1.36 25.60 17.95
C ILE A 64 1.58 25.19 16.49
N ARG A 65 2.27 26.04 15.71
CA ARG A 65 2.58 25.75 14.31
C ARG A 65 3.47 24.50 14.14
N CYS A 66 4.50 24.40 14.99
CA CYS A 66 5.40 23.23 14.98
C CYS A 66 4.64 21.93 15.34
N ALA A 67 3.77 21.98 16.35
CA ALA A 67 2.95 20.83 16.73
C ALA A 67 1.95 20.44 15.61
N ALA A 68 1.27 21.42 15.00
CA ALA A 68 0.39 21.17 13.89
C ALA A 68 1.12 20.52 12.69
N LYS A 69 2.38 20.93 12.41
CA LYS A 69 3.21 20.29 11.39
C LYS A 69 3.62 18.87 11.76
N ALA A 70 3.97 18.62 13.02
CA ALA A 70 4.31 17.27 13.51
C ALA A 70 3.11 16.33 13.32
N ILE A 71 1.91 16.74 13.72
CA ILE A 71 0.66 15.98 13.54
C ILE A 71 0.38 15.73 12.05
N ALA A 72 0.56 16.74 11.19
CA ALA A 72 0.38 16.61 9.75
C ALA A 72 1.37 15.63 9.10
N ASN A 73 2.56 15.44 9.68
CA ASN A 73 3.55 14.48 9.25
C ASN A 73 3.42 13.10 9.93
N GLY A 74 2.36 12.90 10.72
CA GLY A 74 2.10 11.61 11.39
C GLY A 74 2.88 11.40 12.70
N ASP A 75 3.56 12.43 13.23
CA ASP A 75 4.20 12.37 14.54
C ASP A 75 3.22 12.84 15.62
N PHE A 76 2.65 11.89 16.34
CA PHE A 76 1.70 12.10 17.44
C PHE A 76 2.37 12.01 18.82
N SER A 77 3.70 11.77 18.88
CA SER A 77 4.41 11.45 20.12
C SER A 77 4.63 12.65 21.04
N GLN A 78 4.46 13.88 20.55
CA GLN A 78 4.78 15.10 21.29
C GLN A 78 3.54 16.01 21.47
N PRO A 79 2.79 15.86 22.58
CA PRO A 79 1.68 16.76 22.85
C PRO A 79 2.17 18.19 23.10
N VAL A 80 1.35 19.17 22.73
CA VAL A 80 1.61 20.57 23.02
C VAL A 80 1.56 20.81 24.53
N ASP A 81 2.61 21.34 25.11
CA ASP A 81 2.61 21.78 26.51
C ASP A 81 1.75 23.06 26.67
N THR A 82 0.50 22.85 27.09
CA THR A 82 -0.50 23.91 27.25
C THR A 82 -0.32 24.70 28.53
N SER A 83 0.52 24.26 29.50
CA SER A 83 0.70 24.91 30.81
C SER A 83 1.35 26.28 30.68
N ARG A 84 2.16 26.50 29.65
CA ARG A 84 2.93 27.73 29.40
C ARG A 84 2.32 28.62 28.33
N LEU A 85 1.10 28.29 27.85
CA LEU A 85 0.43 29.07 26.82
C LEU A 85 -0.56 30.06 27.43
N MET A 86 -0.65 31.28 26.82
CA MET A 86 -1.70 32.24 27.15
C MET A 86 -3.09 31.69 26.85
N LEU A 87 -4.12 32.17 27.56
CA LEU A 87 -5.48 31.68 27.52
C LEU A 87 -6.03 31.41 26.10
N PHE A 88 -5.73 32.28 25.16
CA PHE A 88 -6.15 32.14 23.77
C PHE A 88 -5.46 30.96 23.05
N PHE A 89 -4.14 30.83 23.20
CA PHE A 89 -3.34 29.77 22.60
C PHE A 89 -3.52 28.43 23.31
N ARG A 90 -3.86 28.46 24.59
CA ARG A 90 -4.10 27.27 25.41
C ARG A 90 -5.22 26.44 24.84
N LYS A 91 -6.36 27.06 24.48
CA LYS A 91 -7.48 26.37 23.88
C LYS A 91 -7.10 25.71 22.54
N HIS A 92 -6.36 26.41 21.68
CA HIS A 92 -5.89 25.84 20.43
C HIS A 92 -4.91 24.68 20.64
N GLY A 93 -4.03 24.75 21.66
CA GLY A 93 -3.15 23.66 22.06
C GLY A 93 -3.93 22.43 22.56
N GLU A 94 -4.97 22.64 23.37
CA GLU A 94 -5.87 21.60 23.85
C GLU A 94 -6.64 20.95 22.68
N ASP A 95 -7.17 21.75 21.75
CA ASP A 95 -7.86 21.24 20.56
C ASP A 95 -6.93 20.40 19.68
N LEU A 96 -5.68 20.84 19.46
CA LEU A 96 -4.67 20.07 18.73
C LEU A 96 -4.32 18.74 19.40
N ASN A 97 -4.17 18.75 20.74
CA ASN A 97 -3.91 17.53 21.50
C ASN A 97 -5.10 16.56 21.41
N ASN A 98 -6.33 17.05 21.47
CA ASN A 98 -7.53 16.23 21.31
C ASN A 98 -7.62 15.62 19.91
N VAL A 99 -7.29 16.37 18.87
CA VAL A 99 -7.23 15.87 17.48
C VAL A 99 -6.12 14.81 17.35
N SER A 100 -4.93 15.06 17.89
CA SER A 100 -3.82 14.11 17.91
C SER A 100 -4.21 12.79 18.57
N ASN A 101 -4.76 12.85 19.77
CA ASN A 101 -5.22 11.68 20.52
C ASN A 101 -6.34 10.91 19.78
N GLY A 102 -7.26 11.65 19.15
CA GLY A 102 -8.33 11.06 18.36
C GLY A 102 -7.81 10.30 17.13
N ILE A 103 -6.83 10.85 16.42
CA ILE A 103 -6.20 10.21 15.27
C ILE A 103 -5.38 8.99 15.72
N GLU A 104 -4.59 9.12 16.80
CA GLU A 104 -3.80 8.02 17.36
C GLU A 104 -4.70 6.85 17.79
N ALA A 105 -5.79 7.14 18.48
CA ALA A 105 -6.78 6.13 18.86
C ALA A 105 -7.40 5.44 17.63
N ALA A 106 -7.80 6.19 16.61
CA ALA A 106 -8.37 5.64 15.39
C ALA A 106 -7.38 4.78 14.59
N VAL A 107 -6.11 5.21 14.51
CA VAL A 107 -5.03 4.43 13.88
C VAL A 107 -4.76 3.15 14.66
N SER A 108 -4.68 3.25 15.99
CA SER A 108 -4.47 2.09 16.88
C SER A 108 -5.61 1.08 16.76
N GLU A 109 -6.86 1.54 16.75
CA GLU A 109 -8.04 0.68 16.58
C GLU A 109 -8.03 0.00 15.21
N LYS A 110 -7.71 0.74 14.14
CA LYS A 110 -7.58 0.17 12.80
C LYS A 110 -6.49 -0.89 12.73
N MET A 111 -5.31 -0.62 13.31
CA MET A 111 -4.21 -1.59 13.38
C MET A 111 -4.60 -2.84 14.18
N LYS A 112 -5.31 -2.67 15.30
CA LYS A 112 -5.82 -3.79 16.11
C LYS A 112 -6.83 -4.64 15.34
N SER A 113 -7.73 -4.00 14.61
CA SER A 113 -8.70 -4.69 13.74
C SER A 113 -8.01 -5.48 12.62
N GLU A 114 -7.01 -4.88 11.95
CA GLU A 114 -6.25 -5.56 10.91
C GLU A 114 -5.42 -6.74 11.45
N ARG A 115 -4.78 -6.57 12.63
CA ARG A 115 -4.07 -7.68 13.31
C ARG A 115 -5.03 -8.81 13.67
N PHE A 116 -6.17 -8.48 14.26
CA PHE A 116 -7.21 -9.47 14.61
C PHE A 116 -7.71 -10.22 13.38
N ARG A 117 -7.95 -9.51 12.28
CA ARG A 117 -8.35 -10.12 11.01
C ARG A 117 -7.28 -11.10 10.49
N THR A 118 -6.00 -10.72 10.57
CA THR A 118 -4.90 -11.58 10.16
C THR A 118 -4.77 -12.81 11.05
N GLU A 119 -4.89 -12.62 12.36
CA GLU A 119 -4.82 -13.69 13.35
C GLU A 119 -5.97 -14.69 13.19
N LEU A 120 -7.19 -14.20 12.96
CA LEU A 120 -8.35 -15.04 12.62
C LEU A 120 -8.11 -15.85 11.35
N ILE A 121 -7.66 -15.21 10.27
CA ILE A 121 -7.39 -15.89 9.00
C ILE A 121 -6.29 -16.94 9.18
N THR A 122 -5.25 -16.65 9.95
CA THR A 122 -4.14 -17.57 10.23
C THR A 122 -4.62 -18.78 11.02
N ASN A 123 -5.37 -18.56 12.10
CA ASN A 123 -5.87 -19.63 12.96
C ASN A 123 -6.89 -20.50 12.23
N VAL A 124 -7.88 -19.89 11.57
CA VAL A 124 -8.88 -20.60 10.77
C VAL A 124 -8.23 -21.42 9.66
N SER A 125 -7.21 -20.87 8.99
CA SER A 125 -6.51 -21.60 7.93
C SER A 125 -5.73 -22.80 8.46
N HIS A 126 -5.10 -22.67 9.64
CA HIS A 126 -4.45 -23.80 10.30
C HIS A 126 -5.45 -24.90 10.64
N ASP A 127 -6.59 -24.53 11.23
CA ASP A 127 -7.62 -25.47 11.66
C ASP A 127 -8.35 -26.16 10.49
N ILE A 128 -8.40 -25.51 9.32
CA ILE A 128 -8.91 -26.12 8.09
C ILE A 128 -7.84 -26.97 7.38
N LYS A 129 -6.56 -26.58 7.44
CA LYS A 129 -5.47 -27.32 6.79
C LYS A 129 -5.36 -28.75 7.29
N THR A 130 -5.51 -28.97 8.59
CA THR A 130 -5.37 -30.28 9.23
C THR A 130 -6.41 -31.30 8.73
N PRO A 131 -7.75 -31.07 8.83
CA PRO A 131 -8.74 -32.00 8.31
C PRO A 131 -8.66 -32.14 6.79
N LEU A 132 -8.32 -31.07 6.05
CA LEU A 132 -8.15 -31.13 4.61
C LEU A 132 -6.98 -32.02 4.19
N THR A 133 -5.87 -31.95 4.91
CA THR A 133 -4.72 -32.86 4.69
C THR A 133 -5.12 -34.33 4.92
N SER A 134 -5.95 -34.60 5.92
CA SER A 134 -6.50 -35.93 6.16
C SER A 134 -7.38 -36.41 5.00
N ILE A 135 -8.28 -35.54 4.50
CA ILE A 135 -9.12 -35.85 3.34
C ILE A 135 -8.27 -36.21 2.11
N ILE A 136 -7.27 -35.39 1.79
CA ILE A 136 -6.35 -35.64 0.68
C ILE A 136 -5.63 -36.99 0.83
N ASN A 137 -5.13 -37.30 2.02
CA ASN A 137 -4.43 -38.54 2.29
C ASN A 137 -5.34 -39.77 2.12
N TYR A 138 -6.59 -39.69 2.60
CA TYR A 138 -7.55 -40.80 2.46
C TYR A 138 -7.99 -40.96 0.99
N VAL A 139 -8.14 -39.89 0.24
CA VAL A 139 -8.41 -39.95 -1.22
C VAL A 139 -7.26 -40.61 -1.94
N ASP A 140 -6.00 -40.24 -1.65
CA ASP A 140 -4.81 -40.86 -2.22
C ASP A 140 -4.68 -42.36 -1.88
N LEU A 141 -5.02 -42.74 -0.65
CA LEU A 141 -5.06 -44.16 -0.25
C LEU A 141 -6.15 -44.93 -1.01
N LEU A 142 -7.34 -44.38 -1.14
CA LEU A 142 -8.44 -45.01 -1.89
C LEU A 142 -8.16 -45.11 -3.37
N GLN A 143 -7.42 -44.14 -3.98
CA GLN A 143 -7.00 -44.22 -5.37
C GLN A 143 -5.96 -45.33 -5.64
N LYS A 144 -5.20 -45.72 -4.61
CA LYS A 144 -4.21 -46.81 -4.68
C LYS A 144 -4.83 -48.21 -4.50
N GLU A 145 -6.04 -48.27 -3.96
CA GLU A 145 -6.78 -49.54 -3.86
C GLU A 145 -7.28 -49.98 -5.24
N ASP A 146 -7.31 -51.27 -5.49
CA ASP A 146 -7.84 -51.84 -6.75
C ASP A 146 -9.39 -51.86 -6.72
N ILE A 147 -9.96 -50.67 -6.94
CA ILE A 147 -11.41 -50.50 -6.96
C ILE A 147 -11.92 -50.74 -8.37
N ASP A 148 -12.57 -51.88 -8.58
CA ASP A 148 -13.17 -52.25 -9.85
C ASP A 148 -14.56 -51.59 -10.06
N ASN A 149 -14.59 -50.25 -9.92
CA ASN A 149 -15.79 -49.43 -10.16
C ASN A 149 -15.42 -48.08 -10.76
N GLU A 150 -15.71 -47.89 -12.03
CA GLU A 150 -15.39 -46.69 -12.79
C GLU A 150 -15.99 -45.41 -12.17
N LYS A 151 -17.22 -45.46 -11.63
CA LYS A 151 -17.86 -44.33 -10.99
C LYS A 151 -17.15 -43.92 -9.67
N VAL A 152 -16.64 -44.91 -8.93
CA VAL A 152 -15.89 -44.62 -7.70
C VAL A 152 -14.57 -43.92 -8.04
N ARG A 153 -13.88 -44.37 -9.10
CA ARG A 153 -12.65 -43.66 -9.56
C ARG A 153 -12.95 -42.21 -9.98
N GLU A 154 -14.03 -42.00 -10.76
CA GLU A 154 -14.49 -40.65 -11.13
C GLU A 154 -14.76 -39.77 -9.91
N TYR A 155 -15.44 -40.31 -8.89
CA TYR A 155 -15.70 -39.54 -7.64
C TYR A 155 -14.44 -39.24 -6.86
N LEU A 156 -13.49 -40.17 -6.80
CA LEU A 156 -12.17 -39.94 -6.16
C LEU A 156 -11.38 -38.86 -6.88
N ASP A 157 -11.36 -38.83 -8.21
CA ASP A 157 -10.70 -37.79 -9.00
C ASP A 157 -11.33 -36.39 -8.76
N VAL A 158 -12.65 -36.34 -8.61
CA VAL A 158 -13.34 -35.10 -8.24
C VAL A 158 -12.95 -34.65 -6.86
N LEU A 159 -12.92 -35.56 -5.88
CA LEU A 159 -12.56 -35.27 -4.49
C LEU A 159 -11.10 -34.78 -4.39
N ASP A 160 -10.16 -35.44 -5.07
CA ASP A 160 -8.76 -35.05 -5.10
C ASP A 160 -8.59 -33.64 -5.66
N ARG A 161 -9.19 -33.38 -6.82
CA ARG A 161 -9.16 -32.05 -7.45
C ARG A 161 -9.74 -30.96 -6.55
N GLN A 162 -10.90 -31.19 -5.92
CA GLN A 162 -11.54 -30.20 -5.04
C GLN A 162 -10.76 -29.99 -3.74
N SER A 163 -10.22 -31.05 -3.16
CA SER A 163 -9.38 -30.97 -1.97
C SER A 163 -8.09 -30.20 -2.22
N SER A 164 -7.41 -30.49 -3.32
CA SER A 164 -6.21 -29.77 -3.76
C SER A 164 -6.49 -28.30 -4.06
N ARG A 165 -7.63 -27.99 -4.67
CA ARG A 165 -8.09 -26.62 -4.89
C ARG A 165 -8.31 -25.88 -3.57
N LEU A 166 -9.00 -26.50 -2.60
CA LEU A 166 -9.26 -25.89 -1.29
C LEU A 166 -7.96 -25.64 -0.54
N LYS A 167 -7.01 -26.59 -0.57
CA LYS A 167 -5.67 -26.42 0.00
C LYS A 167 -4.96 -25.17 -0.55
N LYS A 168 -5.00 -24.99 -1.88
CA LYS A 168 -4.40 -23.83 -2.55
C LYS A 168 -5.08 -22.52 -2.13
N LEU A 169 -6.42 -22.49 -2.08
CA LEU A 169 -7.18 -21.30 -1.66
C LEU A 169 -6.82 -20.86 -0.24
N ILE A 170 -6.67 -21.81 0.69
CA ILE A 170 -6.28 -21.52 2.08
C ILE A 170 -4.84 -20.99 2.13
N GLN A 171 -3.93 -21.57 1.36
CA GLN A 171 -2.55 -21.10 1.27
C GLN A 171 -2.46 -19.68 0.71
N ASP A 172 -3.16 -19.40 -0.39
CA ASP A 172 -3.23 -18.05 -0.99
C ASP A 172 -3.82 -17.03 -0.02
N LEU A 173 -4.86 -17.41 0.75
CA LEU A 173 -5.49 -16.55 1.75
C LEU A 173 -4.53 -16.20 2.90
N LEU A 174 -3.79 -17.21 3.40
CA LEU A 174 -2.77 -17.01 4.44
C LEU A 174 -1.65 -16.09 3.96
N GLU A 175 -1.16 -16.31 2.75
CA GLU A 175 -0.10 -15.52 2.16
C GLU A 175 -0.55 -14.07 1.95
N ALA A 176 -1.74 -13.85 1.38
CA ALA A 176 -2.34 -12.53 1.22
C ALA A 176 -2.53 -11.79 2.56
N SER A 177 -2.95 -12.51 3.61
CA SER A 177 -3.11 -11.96 4.94
C SER A 177 -1.77 -11.53 5.55
N LYS A 178 -0.75 -12.40 5.51
CA LYS A 178 0.59 -12.11 6.04
C LYS A 178 1.29 -11.00 5.25
N ALA A 179 1.17 -11.00 3.92
CA ALA A 179 1.76 -9.98 3.06
C ALA A 179 1.17 -8.58 3.35
N SER A 180 -0.14 -8.50 3.58
CA SER A 180 -0.82 -7.22 3.86
C SER A 180 -0.49 -6.60 5.21
N THR A 181 -0.08 -7.42 6.19
CA THR A 181 0.31 -6.95 7.54
C THR A 181 1.81 -6.74 7.70
N GLY A 182 2.60 -6.96 6.63
CA GLY A 182 4.06 -6.91 6.71
C GLY A 182 4.68 -8.02 7.59
N SER A 183 3.91 -9.09 7.87
CA SER A 183 4.36 -10.20 8.73
C SER A 183 5.16 -11.26 7.96
N ILE A 184 5.49 -11.00 6.70
CA ILE A 184 6.38 -11.85 5.89
C ILE A 184 7.82 -11.38 6.10
N ASN A 185 8.72 -12.32 6.43
CA ASN A 185 10.15 -12.03 6.46
C ASN A 185 10.69 -12.00 5.02
N VAL A 186 11.33 -10.89 4.63
CA VAL A 186 11.92 -10.66 3.31
C VAL A 186 13.42 -10.53 3.47
N GLU A 187 14.17 -11.36 2.76
CA GLU A 187 15.63 -11.36 2.72
C GLU A 187 16.08 -10.84 1.36
N LEU A 188 16.37 -9.55 1.28
CA LEU A 188 16.81 -8.93 0.03
C LEU A 188 18.23 -9.34 -0.29
N GLU A 189 18.44 -9.85 -1.48
CA GLU A 189 19.74 -10.25 -2.05
C GLU A 189 19.86 -9.74 -3.49
N GLU A 190 21.09 -9.61 -3.96
CA GLU A 190 21.34 -9.27 -5.35
C GLU A 190 21.15 -10.52 -6.21
N LEU A 191 20.21 -10.45 -7.16
CA LEU A 191 19.91 -11.57 -8.06
C LEU A 191 19.65 -11.11 -9.49
N ASP A 192 19.85 -12.01 -10.45
CA ASP A 192 19.59 -11.76 -11.86
C ASP A 192 18.11 -12.06 -12.20
N ALA A 193 17.35 -11.01 -12.42
CA ALA A 193 15.93 -11.08 -12.76
C ALA A 193 15.68 -11.84 -14.08
N ALA A 194 16.59 -11.75 -15.05
CA ALA A 194 16.45 -12.42 -16.33
C ALA A 194 16.59 -13.96 -16.19
N VAL A 195 17.52 -14.42 -15.34
CA VAL A 195 17.67 -15.84 -15.02
C VAL A 195 16.44 -16.37 -14.30
N MET A 196 15.97 -15.65 -13.28
CA MET A 196 14.75 -16.02 -12.53
C MET A 196 13.53 -16.11 -13.44
N LEU A 197 13.32 -15.11 -14.30
CA LEU A 197 12.21 -15.12 -15.24
C LEU A 197 12.29 -16.28 -16.23
N SER A 198 13.49 -16.58 -16.73
CA SER A 198 13.70 -17.70 -17.66
C SER A 198 13.36 -19.05 -17.02
N GLN A 199 13.68 -19.24 -15.73
CA GLN A 199 13.33 -20.44 -14.98
C GLN A 199 11.81 -20.59 -14.85
N VAL A 200 11.12 -19.53 -14.42
CA VAL A 200 9.65 -19.55 -14.32
C VAL A 200 9.00 -19.75 -15.68
N ALA A 201 9.49 -19.11 -16.73
CA ALA A 201 8.98 -19.25 -18.09
C ALA A 201 9.09 -20.70 -18.58
N GLY A 202 10.19 -21.38 -18.27
CA GLY A 202 10.37 -22.80 -18.62
C GLY A 202 9.29 -23.71 -18.01
N GLU A 203 8.84 -23.44 -16.77
CA GLU A 203 7.76 -24.20 -16.12
C GLU A 203 6.38 -23.99 -16.79
N TYR A 204 6.22 -22.87 -17.51
CA TYR A 204 4.97 -22.52 -18.18
C TYR A 204 4.95 -22.87 -19.67
N GLU A 205 6.08 -23.30 -20.27
CA GLU A 205 6.18 -23.56 -21.70
C GLU A 205 5.13 -24.57 -22.20
N GLU A 206 5.00 -25.72 -21.53
CA GLU A 206 4.00 -26.74 -21.91
C GLU A 206 2.56 -26.26 -21.69
N LYS A 207 2.31 -25.53 -20.59
CA LYS A 207 0.99 -24.98 -20.27
C LYS A 207 0.55 -23.96 -21.33
N PHE A 208 1.46 -23.09 -21.75
CA PHE A 208 1.20 -22.09 -22.78
C PHE A 208 0.99 -22.72 -24.14
N LYS A 209 1.79 -23.71 -24.52
CA LYS A 209 1.58 -24.50 -25.74
C LYS A 209 0.21 -25.17 -25.76
N LYS A 210 -0.21 -25.77 -24.63
CA LYS A 210 -1.55 -26.41 -24.51
C LYS A 210 -2.68 -25.39 -24.69
N ASN A 211 -2.49 -24.14 -24.24
CA ASN A 211 -3.47 -23.06 -24.38
C ASN A 211 -3.26 -22.25 -25.67
N ASN A 212 -2.40 -22.73 -26.59
CA ASN A 212 -2.08 -22.07 -27.85
C ASN A 212 -1.60 -20.60 -27.67
N LEU A 213 -0.75 -20.35 -26.65
CA LEU A 213 -0.14 -19.07 -26.37
C LEU A 213 1.34 -19.09 -26.80
N ASP A 214 1.79 -18.03 -27.48
CA ASP A 214 3.17 -17.87 -27.92
C ASP A 214 3.90 -16.88 -27.00
N LEU A 215 4.86 -17.39 -26.21
CA LEU A 215 5.62 -16.59 -25.25
C LEU A 215 6.84 -15.95 -25.90
N ILE A 216 6.93 -14.65 -25.86
CA ILE A 216 8.04 -13.84 -26.40
C ILE A 216 8.67 -13.04 -25.25
N ILE A 217 9.88 -13.42 -24.87
CA ILE A 217 10.68 -12.71 -23.87
C ILE A 217 11.71 -11.84 -24.61
N LYS A 218 11.68 -10.54 -24.36
CA LYS A 218 12.68 -9.59 -24.85
C LYS A 218 13.59 -9.18 -23.71
N ASN A 219 14.84 -9.51 -23.85
CA ASN A 219 15.89 -9.13 -22.92
C ASN A 219 17.13 -8.77 -23.74
N ASP A 220 17.38 -7.46 -23.89
CA ASP A 220 18.48 -6.95 -24.71
C ASP A 220 19.82 -6.91 -23.95
N VAL A 221 19.79 -7.06 -22.62
CA VAL A 221 20.96 -6.97 -21.73
C VAL A 221 20.91 -8.03 -20.65
N THR A 222 21.99 -8.80 -20.48
CA THR A 222 22.18 -9.77 -19.40
C THR A 222 23.56 -9.59 -18.78
N PRO A 223 23.75 -9.67 -17.45
CA PRO A 223 22.73 -9.89 -16.41
C PRO A 223 21.91 -8.63 -16.09
N VAL A 224 20.69 -8.80 -15.56
CA VAL A 224 19.84 -7.71 -15.04
C VAL A 224 19.74 -7.87 -13.53
N MET A 225 20.62 -7.20 -12.81
CA MET A 225 20.70 -7.31 -11.35
C MET A 225 19.67 -6.45 -10.66
N ILE A 226 18.97 -7.04 -9.68
CA ILE A 226 17.97 -6.37 -8.82
C ILE A 226 18.17 -6.77 -7.37
N GLN A 227 17.66 -5.96 -6.44
CA GLN A 227 17.58 -6.29 -5.02
C GLN A 227 16.22 -6.87 -4.70
N ALA A 228 16.12 -8.18 -4.49
CA ALA A 228 14.86 -8.86 -4.20
C ALA A 228 15.06 -10.14 -3.37
N ASP A 229 13.98 -10.66 -2.78
CA ASP A 229 13.97 -12.02 -2.21
C ASP A 229 13.59 -13.01 -3.32
N GLY A 230 14.48 -13.94 -3.63
CA GLY A 230 14.31 -14.88 -4.74
C GLY A 230 13.04 -15.72 -4.63
N ARG A 231 12.63 -16.14 -3.43
CA ARG A 231 11.40 -16.92 -3.19
C ARG A 231 10.15 -16.09 -3.48
N HIS A 232 10.15 -14.84 -3.02
CA HIS A 232 9.02 -13.95 -3.19
C HIS A 232 8.92 -13.42 -4.62
N LEU A 233 10.05 -13.14 -5.26
CA LEU A 233 10.09 -12.77 -6.66
C LEU A 233 9.57 -13.90 -7.57
N TRP A 234 10.02 -15.14 -7.31
CA TRP A 234 9.50 -16.31 -8.02
C TRP A 234 7.98 -16.40 -7.89
N ARG A 235 7.45 -16.16 -6.68
CA ARG A 235 6.01 -16.17 -6.41
C ARG A 235 5.25 -15.07 -7.15
N VAL A 236 5.85 -13.88 -7.28
CA VAL A 236 5.29 -12.78 -8.10
C VAL A 236 5.19 -13.23 -9.55
N PHE A 237 6.26 -13.75 -10.13
CA PHE A 237 6.26 -14.22 -11.52
C PHE A 237 5.29 -15.38 -11.74
N ASP A 238 5.25 -16.37 -10.85
CA ASP A 238 4.30 -17.49 -10.91
C ASP A 238 2.85 -17.00 -10.91
N ASN A 239 2.50 -16.06 -10.04
CA ASN A 239 1.17 -15.47 -10.00
C ASN A 239 0.80 -14.78 -11.32
N LEU A 240 1.72 -14.01 -11.93
CA LEU A 240 1.50 -13.32 -13.20
C LEU A 240 1.40 -14.30 -14.37
N MET A 241 2.32 -15.27 -14.46
CA MET A 241 2.30 -16.31 -15.52
C MET A 241 1.04 -17.18 -15.45
N ASN A 242 0.62 -17.56 -14.23
CA ASN A 242 -0.61 -18.30 -14.01
C ASN A 242 -1.86 -17.49 -14.39
N ASN A 243 -1.85 -16.18 -14.12
CA ASN A 243 -2.91 -15.28 -14.55
C ASN A 243 -3.01 -15.22 -16.09
N ILE A 244 -1.88 -15.02 -16.75
CA ILE A 244 -1.79 -15.04 -18.22
C ILE A 244 -2.30 -16.37 -18.78
N ASN A 245 -1.80 -17.49 -18.25
CA ASN A 245 -2.21 -18.83 -18.72
C ASN A 245 -3.72 -19.09 -18.63
N LYS A 246 -4.39 -18.45 -17.67
CA LYS A 246 -5.84 -18.62 -17.44
C LYS A 246 -6.72 -17.69 -18.26
N TYR A 247 -6.26 -16.46 -18.46
CA TYR A 247 -7.12 -15.38 -18.96
C TYR A 247 -6.69 -14.82 -20.31
N ALA A 248 -5.51 -15.21 -20.82
CA ALA A 248 -5.10 -14.77 -22.15
C ALA A 248 -5.93 -15.43 -23.25
N GLN A 249 -6.19 -14.67 -24.31
CA GLN A 249 -6.89 -15.13 -25.51
C GLN A 249 -6.05 -16.22 -26.21
N PRO A 250 -6.57 -17.45 -26.40
CA PRO A 250 -5.87 -18.48 -27.17
C PRO A 250 -5.50 -18.02 -28.58
N GLY A 251 -4.35 -18.46 -29.06
CA GLY A 251 -3.83 -18.07 -30.38
C GLY A 251 -3.17 -16.68 -30.41
N THR A 252 -2.93 -16.08 -29.26
CA THR A 252 -2.24 -14.77 -29.16
C THR A 252 -0.83 -14.90 -28.57
N ARG A 253 -0.09 -13.80 -28.67
CA ARG A 253 1.26 -13.69 -28.12
C ARG A 253 1.25 -13.07 -26.72
N VAL A 254 2.12 -13.59 -25.86
CA VAL A 254 2.44 -13.05 -24.55
C VAL A 254 3.81 -12.40 -24.63
N TYR A 255 3.91 -11.13 -24.30
CA TYR A 255 5.17 -10.40 -24.31
C TYR A 255 5.65 -10.14 -22.89
N ILE A 256 6.93 -10.44 -22.64
CA ILE A 256 7.62 -10.06 -21.40
C ILE A 256 8.86 -9.28 -21.80
N ASP A 257 8.91 -8.02 -21.40
CA ASP A 257 10.05 -7.13 -21.68
C ASP A 257 10.80 -6.87 -20.36
N ILE A 258 12.13 -6.99 -20.36
CA ILE A 258 13.02 -6.64 -19.25
C ILE A 258 13.88 -5.48 -19.69
N ILE A 259 13.79 -4.37 -18.97
CA ILE A 259 14.54 -3.14 -19.24
C ILE A 259 15.36 -2.81 -17.99
N PRO A 260 16.71 -2.88 -18.05
CA PRO A 260 17.55 -2.47 -16.94
C PRO A 260 17.46 -0.96 -16.71
N LYS A 261 17.59 -0.55 -15.44
CA LYS A 261 17.75 0.84 -14.98
C LYS A 261 19.11 1.01 -14.28
N ASP A 262 19.47 2.25 -13.99
CA ASP A 262 20.72 2.58 -13.27
C ASP A 262 20.79 1.91 -11.90
N SER A 263 19.65 1.73 -11.25
CA SER A 263 19.52 0.98 -9.99
C SER A 263 18.25 0.12 -10.03
N GLY A 264 18.35 -1.10 -10.62
CA GLY A 264 17.23 -2.04 -10.70
C GLY A 264 16.76 -2.33 -12.11
N ALA A 265 15.46 -2.64 -12.27
CA ALA A 265 14.88 -3.02 -13.55
C ALA A 265 13.37 -2.70 -13.65
N ILE A 266 12.90 -2.58 -14.88
CA ILE A 266 11.47 -2.63 -15.21
C ILE A 266 11.20 -3.94 -15.94
N ILE A 267 10.23 -4.72 -15.43
CA ILE A 267 9.77 -5.95 -16.06
C ILE A 267 8.29 -5.79 -16.39
N THR A 268 7.95 -5.98 -17.68
CA THR A 268 6.59 -5.75 -18.15
C THR A 268 6.01 -7.02 -18.73
N PHE A 269 4.84 -7.45 -18.26
CA PHE A 269 4.05 -8.57 -18.78
C PHE A 269 2.87 -8.01 -19.57
N LYS A 270 2.63 -8.52 -20.78
CA LYS A 270 1.55 -8.07 -21.68
C LYS A 270 0.87 -9.25 -22.32
N ASN A 271 -0.45 -9.29 -22.29
CA ASN A 271 -1.26 -10.26 -23.01
C ASN A 271 -2.61 -9.66 -23.43
N VAL A 272 -3.24 -10.26 -24.40
CA VAL A 272 -4.62 -9.95 -24.78
C VAL A 272 -5.54 -10.83 -23.93
N SER A 273 -6.57 -10.26 -23.32
CA SER A 273 -7.55 -10.97 -22.51
C SER A 273 -8.54 -11.72 -23.41
N ALA A 274 -8.95 -12.92 -22.99
CA ALA A 274 -9.99 -13.71 -23.68
C ALA A 274 -11.39 -13.10 -23.53
N THR A 275 -11.58 -12.21 -22.58
CA THR A 275 -12.87 -11.56 -22.31
C THR A 275 -12.65 -10.05 -22.15
N PRO A 276 -13.63 -9.22 -22.55
CA PRO A 276 -13.54 -7.78 -22.36
C PRO A 276 -13.30 -7.40 -20.89
N LEU A 277 -12.33 -6.53 -20.65
CA LEU A 277 -11.99 -6.06 -19.31
C LEU A 277 -12.74 -4.75 -19.04
N ASN A 278 -14.00 -4.87 -18.60
CA ASN A 278 -14.85 -3.73 -18.25
C ASN A 278 -14.69 -3.28 -16.79
N ILE A 279 -13.54 -3.56 -16.21
CA ILE A 279 -13.21 -3.33 -14.79
C ILE A 279 -12.00 -2.40 -14.73
N SER A 280 -12.00 -1.46 -13.79
CA SER A 280 -10.85 -0.57 -13.59
C SER A 280 -9.62 -1.35 -13.09
N SER A 281 -8.43 -0.82 -13.39
CA SER A 281 -7.18 -1.43 -12.93
C SER A 281 -7.10 -1.51 -11.40
N ASP A 282 -7.69 -0.56 -10.68
CA ASP A 282 -7.70 -0.56 -9.22
C ASP A 282 -8.62 -1.64 -8.65
N GLU A 283 -9.81 -1.83 -9.25
CA GLU A 283 -10.72 -2.91 -8.88
C GLU A 283 -10.11 -4.29 -9.13
N LEU A 284 -9.34 -4.48 -10.22
CA LEU A 284 -8.66 -5.76 -10.51
C LEU A 284 -7.55 -6.12 -9.51
N LYS A 285 -6.99 -5.13 -8.80
CA LYS A 285 -6.01 -5.34 -7.72
C LYS A 285 -6.67 -5.68 -6.39
N GLU A 286 -7.96 -5.36 -6.22
CA GLU A 286 -8.66 -5.68 -4.99
C GLU A 286 -8.73 -7.20 -4.75
N ARG A 287 -8.78 -7.59 -3.48
CA ARG A 287 -8.83 -9.00 -3.09
C ARG A 287 -10.16 -9.62 -3.45
N PHE A 288 -10.11 -10.85 -3.95
CA PHE A 288 -11.30 -11.63 -4.34
C PHE A 288 -12.10 -11.04 -5.52
N VAL A 289 -11.60 -9.97 -6.17
CA VAL A 289 -12.25 -9.46 -7.38
C VAL A 289 -11.90 -10.35 -8.55
N ARG A 290 -12.93 -10.72 -9.29
CA ARG A 290 -12.85 -11.52 -10.51
C ARG A 290 -13.75 -10.85 -11.54
N GLY A 291 -13.28 -10.70 -12.77
CA GLY A 291 -14.12 -10.20 -13.85
C GLY A 291 -15.42 -11.02 -13.97
N ASP A 292 -16.55 -10.40 -14.26
CA ASP A 292 -17.86 -11.05 -14.25
C ASP A 292 -17.93 -12.33 -15.06
N SER A 293 -17.20 -12.41 -16.18
CA SER A 293 -17.11 -13.58 -17.05
C SER A 293 -16.18 -14.69 -16.50
N SER A 294 -15.31 -14.37 -15.53
CA SER A 294 -14.32 -15.30 -14.98
C SER A 294 -14.77 -16.04 -13.71
N ARG A 295 -16.03 -15.86 -13.29
CA ARG A 295 -16.57 -16.51 -12.08
C ARG A 295 -16.53 -18.04 -12.15
N ASN A 296 -16.60 -18.63 -13.35
CA ASN A 296 -16.55 -20.06 -13.58
C ASN A 296 -15.13 -20.62 -13.78
N THR A 297 -14.09 -19.79 -13.90
CA THR A 297 -12.70 -20.23 -14.02
C THR A 297 -12.08 -20.55 -12.65
N GLU A 298 -11.18 -21.54 -12.61
CA GLU A 298 -10.47 -21.89 -11.37
C GLU A 298 -9.51 -20.78 -10.95
N GLY A 299 -9.69 -20.22 -9.72
CA GLY A 299 -8.78 -19.23 -9.17
C GLY A 299 -9.28 -18.63 -7.86
N SER A 300 -8.37 -18.14 -7.00
CA SER A 300 -8.68 -17.48 -5.72
C SER A 300 -9.10 -16.02 -5.87
N GLY A 301 -8.73 -15.36 -6.97
CA GLY A 301 -8.82 -13.90 -7.09
C GLY A 301 -7.80 -13.14 -6.22
N LEU A 302 -6.81 -13.84 -5.67
CA LEU A 302 -5.82 -13.27 -4.76
C LEU A 302 -4.44 -13.07 -5.41
N GLY A 303 -4.19 -13.66 -6.59
CA GLY A 303 -2.85 -13.69 -7.19
C GLY A 303 -2.24 -12.31 -7.43
N LEU A 304 -3.02 -11.36 -7.98
CA LEU A 304 -2.54 -9.99 -8.23
C LEU A 304 -2.31 -9.21 -6.94
N SER A 305 -3.20 -9.33 -5.94
CA SER A 305 -3.05 -8.66 -4.65
C SER A 305 -1.88 -9.22 -3.83
N ILE A 306 -1.59 -10.53 -3.95
CA ILE A 306 -0.39 -11.16 -3.38
C ILE A 306 0.86 -10.61 -4.07
N ALA A 307 0.89 -10.59 -5.41
CA ALA A 307 2.02 -10.06 -6.17
C ALA A 307 2.31 -8.60 -5.82
N GLU A 308 1.29 -7.75 -5.77
CA GLU A 308 1.44 -6.34 -5.37
C GLU A 308 1.98 -6.19 -3.95
N SER A 309 1.46 -6.99 -3.00
CA SER A 309 1.90 -6.93 -1.61
C SER A 309 3.36 -7.39 -1.46
N LEU A 310 3.77 -8.46 -2.16
CA LEU A 310 5.15 -8.94 -2.17
C LEU A 310 6.11 -7.94 -2.81
N MET A 311 5.70 -7.29 -3.92
CA MET A 311 6.49 -6.22 -4.53
C MET A 311 6.72 -5.06 -3.56
N LYS A 312 5.69 -4.61 -2.85
CA LYS A 312 5.81 -3.56 -1.81
C LYS A 312 6.76 -3.96 -0.68
N LEU A 313 6.72 -5.22 -0.24
CA LEU A 313 7.63 -5.73 0.80
C LEU A 313 9.09 -5.79 0.33
N MET A 314 9.34 -5.94 -0.96
CA MET A 314 10.65 -5.88 -1.60
C MET A 314 11.06 -4.46 -2.04
N ASN A 315 10.35 -3.42 -1.59
CA ASN A 315 10.54 -2.01 -1.98
C ASN A 315 10.30 -1.72 -3.48
N GLY A 316 9.69 -2.63 -4.20
CA GLY A 316 9.31 -2.46 -5.60
C GLY A 316 7.86 -2.00 -5.77
N THR A 317 7.48 -1.74 -7.01
CA THR A 317 6.10 -1.37 -7.36
C THR A 317 5.50 -2.34 -8.38
N LEU A 318 4.17 -2.51 -8.33
CA LEU A 318 3.39 -3.21 -9.35
C LEU A 318 2.31 -2.26 -9.87
N GLU A 319 2.39 -1.94 -11.15
CA GLU A 319 1.40 -1.15 -11.85
C GLU A 319 0.62 -2.01 -12.84
N LEU A 320 -0.71 -1.90 -12.79
CA LEU A 320 -1.62 -2.58 -13.70
C LEU A 320 -2.24 -1.57 -14.64
N THR A 321 -2.16 -1.83 -15.94
CA THR A 321 -2.80 -1.04 -16.99
C THR A 321 -3.72 -1.94 -17.82
N VAL A 322 -4.94 -1.49 -18.04
CA VAL A 322 -5.91 -2.14 -18.93
C VAL A 322 -6.26 -1.13 -20.04
N ASP A 323 -6.11 -1.56 -21.28
CA ASP A 323 -6.48 -0.77 -22.47
C ASP A 323 -7.26 -1.66 -23.45
N GLY A 324 -8.58 -1.55 -23.41
CA GLY A 324 -9.47 -2.50 -24.10
C GLY A 324 -9.25 -3.93 -23.60
N ASP A 325 -8.81 -4.81 -24.50
CA ASP A 325 -8.50 -6.20 -24.17
C ASP A 325 -7.01 -6.41 -23.80
N LEU A 326 -6.20 -5.37 -23.86
CA LEU A 326 -4.79 -5.45 -23.47
C LEU A 326 -4.66 -5.36 -21.95
N PHE A 327 -4.12 -6.44 -21.37
CA PHE A 327 -3.73 -6.51 -19.97
C PHE A 327 -2.22 -6.34 -19.85
N LYS A 328 -1.78 -5.35 -19.10
CA LYS A 328 -0.37 -5.04 -18.90
C LYS A 328 -0.05 -4.88 -17.43
N VAL A 329 0.94 -5.62 -16.93
CA VAL A 329 1.52 -5.46 -15.61
C VAL A 329 2.96 -5.00 -15.74
N THR A 330 3.31 -3.96 -15.01
CA THR A 330 4.67 -3.41 -14.94
C THR A 330 5.18 -3.56 -13.51
N LEU A 331 6.30 -4.22 -13.35
CA LEU A 331 7.05 -4.34 -12.09
C LEU A 331 8.26 -3.41 -12.17
N GLU A 332 8.52 -2.66 -11.12
CA GLU A 332 9.69 -1.79 -11.00
C GLU A 332 10.43 -2.11 -9.68
N PHE A 333 11.77 -2.29 -9.80
CA PHE A 333 12.70 -2.60 -8.72
C PHE A 333 13.73 -1.51 -8.55
#